data_c99fabaa55b82d41f90bccb62fd60ec6
#
_entry.id   c99fabaa55b82d41f90bccb62fd60ec6
#
_cell.length_a   1.000
_cell.length_b   1.000
_cell.length_c   1.000
_cell.angle_alpha   90.00
_cell.angle_beta   90.00
_cell.angle_gamma   90.00
#
_symmetry.space_group_name_H-M   'P 1'
#
loop_
_entity.id
_entity.type
_entity.pdbx_description
1 polymer ?
#
loop_
_entity_poly.entity_id
_entity_poly.type
_entity_poly.pdbx_seq_one_letter_code
_entity_poly.pdbx_strand_id
1 'polypeptide(L)'
;MKVDPSKPVSGNANDVSKNTRGWFLGHFMPGEENPLRTGDVELKWYTHAKGETRSEWAPGNPVRTLNILIRGHFVLLFPDQEVALEKEGDFVLFGPGMPHSYRSEEESLVLTVRWPSVST
;
A
#
# COMPACT_ATOMS: atom_id res chain seq x y z
N MET A 1 -9.25 8.43 24.16
CA MET A 1 -10.57 7.87 23.82
C MET A 1 -10.45 6.37 23.61
N LYS A 2 -11.27 5.62 24.29
CA LYS A 2 -11.25 4.15 24.11
C LYS A 2 -11.98 3.79 22.83
N VAL A 3 -11.43 2.81 22.12
CA VAL A 3 -12.11 2.24 20.97
C VAL A 3 -13.29 1.40 21.47
N ASP A 4 -14.45 1.66 20.92
CA ASP A 4 -15.64 0.86 21.18
C ASP A 4 -15.82 -0.12 20.04
N PRO A 5 -15.52 -1.43 20.24
CA PRO A 5 -15.58 -2.41 19.16
C PRO A 5 -17.01 -2.68 18.66
N SER A 6 -18.01 -2.18 19.35
CA SER A 6 -19.41 -2.30 18.90
C SER A 6 -19.79 -1.23 17.88
N LYS A 7 -18.92 -0.22 17.65
CA LYS A 7 -19.19 0.86 16.74
C LYS A 7 -18.28 0.82 15.53
N PRO A 8 -18.82 0.99 14.33
CA PRO A 8 -17.98 1.04 13.14
C PRO A 8 -17.18 2.35 13.11
N VAL A 9 -16.04 2.29 12.44
CA VAL A 9 -15.21 3.47 12.18
C VAL A 9 -15.26 3.73 10.67
N SER A 10 -15.53 4.96 10.30
CA SER A 10 -15.61 5.33 8.89
C SER A 10 -14.81 6.59 8.61
N GLY A 11 -14.42 6.74 7.37
CA GLY A 11 -13.65 7.90 6.93
C GLY A 11 -13.30 7.77 5.46
N ASN A 12 -12.43 8.66 5.01
CA ASN A 12 -11.96 8.66 3.64
C ASN A 12 -10.45 8.48 3.64
N ALA A 13 -9.97 7.48 2.92
CA ALA A 13 -8.55 7.17 2.89
C ALA A 13 -7.69 8.34 2.39
N ASN A 14 -8.18 9.11 1.42
CA ASN A 14 -7.45 10.27 0.93
C ASN A 14 -7.28 11.34 2.02
N ASP A 15 -8.32 11.55 2.82
CA ASP A 15 -8.27 12.55 3.89
C ASP A 15 -7.37 12.10 5.04
N VAL A 16 -7.53 10.86 5.46
CA VAL A 16 -6.74 10.29 6.57
C VAL A 16 -5.25 10.28 6.22
N SER A 17 -4.92 9.96 4.98
CA SER A 17 -3.55 9.72 4.55
C SER A 17 -2.88 10.90 3.84
N LYS A 18 -3.50 12.08 3.80
CA LYS A 18 -2.96 13.20 3.01
C LYS A 18 -1.55 13.62 3.40
N ASN A 19 -1.15 13.39 4.64
CA ASN A 19 0.18 13.72 5.12
C ASN A 19 1.08 12.49 5.31
N THR A 20 0.62 11.33 4.90
CA THR A 20 1.31 10.05 5.11
C THR A 20 1.49 9.26 3.81
N ARG A 21 1.44 9.95 2.68
CA ARG A 21 1.68 9.37 1.36
C ARG A 21 0.80 8.16 1.05
N GLY A 22 -0.46 8.23 1.49
CA GLY A 22 -1.44 7.18 1.22
C GLY A 22 -1.63 6.16 2.33
N TRP A 23 -0.71 6.08 3.30
CA TRP A 23 -0.83 5.13 4.39
C TRP A 23 -1.90 5.56 5.38
N PHE A 24 -2.95 4.76 5.58
CA PHE A 24 -4.07 5.15 6.42
C PHE A 24 -4.47 4.12 7.47
N LEU A 25 -3.80 2.97 7.51
CA LEU A 25 -4.06 1.94 8.52
C LEU A 25 -2.78 1.13 8.71
N GLY A 26 -2.39 0.93 9.97
CA GLY A 26 -1.19 0.18 10.29
C GLY A 26 -0.55 0.61 11.61
N HIS A 27 0.60 0.02 11.93
CA HIS A 27 1.31 0.27 13.19
C HIS A 27 1.78 1.71 13.34
N PHE A 28 1.95 2.42 12.23
CA PHE A 28 2.48 3.80 12.17
C PHE A 28 1.44 4.87 12.50
N MET A 29 0.16 4.50 12.62
CA MET A 29 -0.87 5.49 12.93
C MET A 29 -0.70 6.00 14.37
N PRO A 30 -0.85 7.33 14.59
CA PRO A 30 -0.65 7.90 15.91
C PRO A 30 -1.79 7.57 16.87
N GLY A 31 -1.48 7.48 18.16
CA GLY A 31 -2.47 7.27 19.20
C GLY A 31 -2.70 5.81 19.53
N GLU A 32 -2.47 5.42 20.79
CA GLU A 32 -2.61 4.04 21.22
C GLU A 32 -4.03 3.50 21.03
N GLU A 33 -5.02 4.36 21.15
CA GLU A 33 -6.42 3.97 21.02
C GLU A 33 -7.02 4.31 19.66
N ASN A 34 -6.16 4.69 18.69
CA ASN A 34 -6.60 4.95 17.34
C ASN A 34 -7.04 3.63 16.68
N PRO A 35 -8.31 3.52 16.25
CA PRO A 35 -8.80 2.27 15.67
C PRO A 35 -8.11 1.88 14.37
N LEU A 36 -7.42 2.82 13.71
CA LEU A 36 -6.67 2.54 12.49
C LEU A 36 -5.25 2.06 12.80
N ARG A 37 -4.86 2.07 14.05
CA ARG A 37 -3.54 1.59 14.46
C ARG A 37 -3.60 0.10 14.78
N THR A 38 -2.85 -0.70 14.03
CA THR A 38 -2.81 -2.15 14.20
C THR A 38 -1.50 -2.71 13.70
N GLY A 39 -1.05 -3.80 14.32
CA GLY A 39 0.12 -4.55 13.85
C GLY A 39 -0.23 -5.69 12.91
N ASP A 40 -1.51 -5.91 12.65
CA ASP A 40 -1.95 -7.06 11.84
C ASP A 40 -1.79 -6.84 10.35
N VAL A 41 -2.02 -5.62 9.90
CA VAL A 41 -2.02 -5.29 8.47
C VAL A 41 -1.77 -3.79 8.29
N GLU A 42 -1.22 -3.41 7.14
CA GLU A 42 -1.13 -2.00 6.78
C GLU A 42 -1.67 -1.78 5.38
N LEU A 43 -2.36 -0.66 5.20
CA LEU A 43 -3.03 -0.31 3.95
C LEU A 43 -2.60 1.06 3.46
N LYS A 44 -2.32 1.12 2.14
CA LYS A 44 -1.96 2.36 1.45
C LYS A 44 -2.92 2.57 0.29
N TRP A 45 -3.52 3.74 0.23
CA TRP A 45 -4.40 4.16 -0.85
C TRP A 45 -3.73 5.34 -1.54
N TYR A 46 -3.16 5.11 -2.72
CA TYR A 46 -2.30 6.12 -3.31
C TYR A 46 -2.47 6.23 -4.82
N THR A 47 -2.53 7.48 -5.31
CA THR A 47 -2.56 7.78 -6.74
C THR A 47 -1.15 8.12 -7.20
N HIS A 48 -0.61 7.30 -8.09
CA HIS A 48 0.69 7.53 -8.71
C HIS A 48 0.51 8.34 -9.99
N ALA A 49 1.32 9.36 -10.18
CA ALA A 49 1.26 10.18 -11.39
C ALA A 49 1.75 9.39 -12.60
N LYS A 50 1.26 9.75 -13.79
CA LYS A 50 1.77 9.19 -15.03
C LYS A 50 3.27 9.46 -15.13
N GLY A 51 4.05 8.43 -15.42
CA GLY A 51 5.49 8.53 -15.54
C GLY A 51 6.24 8.41 -14.23
N GLU A 52 5.53 8.34 -13.11
CA GLU A 52 6.18 8.15 -11.82
C GLU A 52 6.89 6.81 -11.80
N THR A 53 8.11 6.81 -11.30
CA THR A 53 8.90 5.59 -11.18
C THR A 53 9.78 5.70 -9.94
N ARG A 54 10.28 4.56 -9.49
CA ARG A 54 11.24 4.51 -8.41
C ARG A 54 12.60 4.17 -9.01
N SER A 55 13.55 5.10 -8.92
CA SER A 55 14.87 4.93 -9.52
C SER A 55 15.71 3.86 -8.80
N GLU A 56 15.44 3.62 -7.54
CA GLU A 56 16.16 2.63 -6.76
C GLU A 56 15.24 1.46 -6.42
N TRP A 57 15.81 0.26 -6.38
CA TRP A 57 15.09 -0.91 -5.96
C TRP A 57 14.83 -0.84 -4.46
N ALA A 58 13.58 -1.07 -4.07
CA ALA A 58 13.27 -1.23 -2.66
C ALA A 58 13.91 -2.53 -2.19
N PRO A 59 14.63 -2.50 -1.06
CA PRO A 59 15.13 -3.75 -0.49
C PRO A 59 13.94 -4.62 -0.09
N GLY A 60 14.14 -5.93 -0.10
CA GLY A 60 13.11 -6.82 0.38
C GLY A 60 12.84 -6.56 1.85
N ASN A 61 11.58 -6.66 2.24
CA ASN A 61 11.17 -6.51 3.63
C ASN A 61 10.59 -7.84 4.15
N PRO A 62 10.41 -8.01 5.47
CA PRO A 62 9.96 -9.29 6.02
C PRO A 62 8.46 -9.55 5.89
N VAL A 63 7.75 -8.71 5.17
CA VAL A 63 6.29 -8.79 5.05
C VAL A 63 5.87 -9.18 3.66
N ARG A 64 4.66 -9.70 3.53
CA ARG A 64 4.03 -9.94 2.24
C ARG A 64 3.35 -8.67 1.79
N THR A 65 3.40 -8.42 0.48
CA THR A 65 2.81 -7.22 -0.13
C THR A 65 1.87 -7.64 -1.25
N LEU A 66 0.67 -7.09 -1.20
CA LEU A 66 -0.33 -7.26 -2.26
C LEU A 66 -0.64 -5.88 -2.82
N ASN A 67 -0.47 -5.71 -4.13
CA ASN A 67 -0.89 -4.50 -4.82
C ASN A 67 -2.09 -4.83 -5.68
N ILE A 68 -3.15 -4.03 -5.56
CA ILE A 68 -4.37 -4.20 -6.34
C ILE A 68 -4.63 -2.91 -7.10
N LEU A 69 -4.78 -3.03 -8.42
CA LEU A 69 -5.08 -1.87 -9.26
C LEU A 69 -6.55 -1.51 -9.16
N ILE A 70 -6.86 -0.27 -8.81
CA ILE A 70 -8.21 0.25 -8.84
C ILE A 70 -8.49 0.87 -10.20
N ARG A 71 -7.52 1.64 -10.72
CA ARG A 71 -7.61 2.19 -12.09
C ARG A 71 -6.21 2.60 -12.55
N GLY A 72 -6.00 2.64 -13.85
CA GLY A 72 -4.75 3.06 -14.46
C GLY A 72 -3.98 1.95 -15.13
N HIS A 73 -2.68 2.08 -15.18
CA HIS A 73 -1.76 1.09 -15.73
C HIS A 73 -0.46 1.17 -14.94
N PHE A 74 -0.23 0.18 -14.10
CA PHE A 74 0.87 0.20 -13.13
C PHE A 74 1.69 -1.07 -13.26
N VAL A 75 3.01 -0.94 -13.38
CA VAL A 75 3.89 -2.08 -13.60
C VAL A 75 4.80 -2.27 -12.41
N LEU A 76 4.77 -3.46 -11.82
CA LEU A 76 5.72 -3.84 -10.77
C LEU A 76 6.94 -4.48 -11.43
N LEU A 77 8.11 -4.04 -11.00
CA LEU A 77 9.40 -4.49 -11.53
C LEU A 77 10.08 -5.38 -10.50
N PHE A 78 10.44 -6.58 -10.93
CA PHE A 78 11.20 -7.53 -10.12
C PHE A 78 12.49 -7.89 -10.86
N PRO A 79 13.50 -8.45 -10.17
CA PRO A 79 14.76 -8.76 -10.85
C PRO A 79 14.64 -9.60 -12.12
N ASP A 80 13.71 -10.56 -12.13
CA ASP A 80 13.56 -11.48 -13.24
C ASP A 80 12.33 -11.26 -14.11
N GLN A 81 11.46 -10.33 -13.75
CA GLN A 81 10.24 -10.14 -14.51
C GLN A 81 9.54 -8.84 -14.18
N GLU A 82 8.63 -8.46 -15.06
CA GLU A 82 7.71 -7.35 -14.83
C GLU A 82 6.30 -7.91 -14.75
N VAL A 83 5.47 -7.30 -13.90
CA VAL A 83 4.05 -7.67 -13.80
C VAL A 83 3.24 -6.42 -14.06
N ALA A 84 2.49 -6.40 -15.16
CA ALA A 84 1.65 -5.28 -15.53
C ALA A 84 0.25 -5.44 -14.94
N LEU A 85 -0.20 -4.42 -14.21
CA LEU A 85 -1.57 -4.33 -13.71
C LEU A 85 -2.28 -3.34 -14.63
N GLU A 86 -3.25 -3.84 -15.42
CA GLU A 86 -3.86 -3.06 -16.49
C GLU A 86 -5.36 -2.86 -16.35
N LYS A 87 -6.04 -3.75 -15.63
CA LYS A 87 -7.49 -3.71 -15.45
C LYS A 87 -7.83 -3.59 -13.97
N GLU A 88 -8.96 -2.96 -13.69
CA GLU A 88 -9.48 -2.91 -12.34
C GLU A 88 -9.49 -4.31 -11.73
N GLY A 89 -8.89 -4.45 -10.56
CA GLY A 89 -8.82 -5.71 -9.84
C GLY A 89 -7.58 -6.54 -10.12
N ASP A 90 -6.76 -6.18 -11.11
CA ASP A 90 -5.49 -6.89 -11.33
C ASP A 90 -4.63 -6.74 -10.09
N PHE A 91 -3.94 -7.81 -9.70
CA PHE A 91 -3.13 -7.78 -8.50
C PHE A 91 -1.81 -8.53 -8.67
N VAL A 92 -0.88 -8.22 -7.81
CA VAL A 92 0.36 -8.97 -7.65
C VAL A 92 0.66 -9.13 -6.17
N LEU A 93 1.04 -10.33 -5.78
CA LEU A 93 1.45 -10.68 -4.41
C LEU A 93 2.92 -11.04 -4.44
N PHE A 94 3.70 -10.45 -3.55
CA PHE A 94 5.12 -10.76 -3.48
C PHE A 94 5.68 -10.61 -2.06
N GLY A 95 6.88 -11.11 -1.86
CA GLY A 95 7.60 -11.09 -0.60
C GLY A 95 7.49 -12.42 0.12
N PRO A 96 8.07 -12.56 1.33
CA PRO A 96 9.01 -11.60 1.92
C PRO A 96 10.38 -11.62 1.22
N GLY A 97 11.12 -10.54 1.40
CA GLY A 97 12.51 -10.49 0.93
C GLY A 97 12.73 -10.19 -0.54
N MET A 98 11.68 -9.94 -1.29
CA MET A 98 11.79 -9.71 -2.74
C MET A 98 12.04 -8.24 -3.06
N PRO A 99 13.21 -7.90 -3.67
CA PRO A 99 13.45 -6.54 -4.13
C PRO A 99 12.49 -6.17 -5.25
N HIS A 100 12.05 -4.93 -5.27
CA HIS A 100 11.08 -4.48 -6.27
C HIS A 100 11.18 -2.99 -6.53
N SER A 101 10.60 -2.59 -7.66
CA SER A 101 10.42 -1.20 -8.03
C SER A 101 9.11 -1.10 -8.81
N TYR A 102 8.82 0.05 -9.38
CA TYR A 102 7.59 0.23 -10.16
C TYR A 102 7.75 1.35 -11.17
N ARG A 103 6.85 1.35 -12.16
CA ARG A 103 6.61 2.50 -13.01
C ARG A 103 5.11 2.63 -13.29
N SER A 104 4.63 3.85 -13.29
CA SER A 104 3.22 4.14 -13.56
C SER A 104 3.10 4.62 -15.00
N GLU A 105 2.53 3.79 -15.87
CA GLU A 105 2.40 4.10 -17.29
C GLU A 105 1.32 5.16 -17.54
N GLU A 106 0.33 5.20 -16.67
CA GLU A 106 -0.73 6.21 -16.63
C GLU A 106 -0.94 6.60 -15.18
N GLU A 107 -1.70 7.66 -14.93
CA GLU A 107 -2.10 7.95 -13.55
C GLU A 107 -2.84 6.73 -13.01
N SER A 108 -2.36 6.21 -11.88
CA SER A 108 -2.84 4.92 -11.36
C SER A 108 -3.18 5.01 -9.89
N LEU A 109 -4.35 4.51 -9.53
CA LEU A 109 -4.74 4.35 -8.15
C LEU A 109 -4.50 2.90 -7.75
N VAL A 110 -3.65 2.71 -6.75
CA VAL A 110 -3.26 1.38 -6.28
C VAL A 110 -3.54 1.26 -4.79
N LEU A 111 -4.20 0.16 -4.41
CA LEU A 111 -4.34 -0.23 -3.02
C LEU A 111 -3.21 -1.19 -2.68
N THR A 112 -2.41 -0.85 -1.68
CA THR A 112 -1.34 -1.70 -1.20
C THR A 112 -1.71 -2.26 0.15
N VAL A 113 -1.57 -3.56 0.31
CA VAL A 113 -1.84 -4.28 1.56
C VAL A 113 -0.57 -5.01 1.95
N ARG A 114 -0.12 -4.82 3.19
CA ARG A 114 1.05 -5.54 3.73
C ARG A 114 0.67 -6.18 5.06
N TRP A 115 1.19 -7.37 5.30
CA TRP A 115 0.96 -8.05 6.58
C TRP A 115 2.17 -8.89 6.98
N PRO A 116 2.49 -8.89 8.28
CA PRO A 116 1.96 -8.01 9.31
C PRO A 116 2.41 -6.56 9.11
N SER A 117 1.85 -5.63 9.90
CA SER A 117 2.32 -4.24 9.91
C SER A 117 3.39 -4.10 10.96
N VAL A 118 4.63 -3.96 10.52
CA VAL A 118 5.78 -3.89 11.42
C VAL A 118 6.75 -2.82 10.96
N SER A 119 7.49 -2.28 11.90
CA SER A 119 8.59 -1.37 11.58
C SER A 119 9.71 -2.18 10.92
N THR A 120 10.20 -1.72 9.78
CA THR A 120 11.26 -2.40 9.05
C THR A 120 12.53 -1.57 8.97
#